data_96568f56cd836510c2ee06851e3611c0
#
_entry.id   96568f56cd836510c2ee06851e3611c0
#
_cell.length_a   1.000
_cell.length_b   1.000
_cell.length_c   1.000
_cell.angle_alpha   90.00
_cell.angle_beta   90.00
_cell.angle_gamma   90.00
#
_symmetry.space_group_name_H-M   'P 1'
#
loop_
_entity.id
_entity.type
_entity.pdbx_description
1 polymer ?
#
loop_
_entity_poly.entity_id
_entity_poly.type
_entity_poly.pdbx_seq_one_letter_code
_entity_poly.pdbx_strand_id
1 'polypeptide(L)'
;MIEVLDRVPKYPGRVKLVPVPGQADTYDMIRVDEPIVEGTPINKALFDSILTVAEVVLLVDGWEFGADGRFAQTVAVPGVKADTAVVIVDCNINTDDADARNEILDAWAYPAGNEADQGDGTLTFYTYKVPPVSIPVFVGVA
;
A
#
# COMPACT_ATOMS: atom_id res chain seq x y z
N MET A 1 -0.87 9.45 10.44
CA MET A 1 -2.13 8.64 10.43
C MET A 1 -3.26 9.56 10.00
N ILE A 2 -4.06 9.14 9.01
CA ILE A 2 -5.22 9.90 8.56
C ILE A 2 -6.41 9.45 9.40
N GLU A 3 -7.08 10.42 10.00
CA GLU A 3 -8.32 10.15 10.71
C GLU A 3 -9.47 10.11 9.71
N VAL A 4 -10.15 8.96 9.61
CA VAL A 4 -11.37 8.81 8.81
C VAL A 4 -12.55 9.09 9.72
N LEU A 5 -13.28 10.15 9.40
CA LEU A 5 -14.43 10.59 10.19
C LEU A 5 -15.73 10.05 9.60
N ASP A 6 -16.58 9.50 10.45
CA ASP A 6 -17.95 9.18 10.11
C ASP A 6 -18.79 10.44 10.00
N ARG A 7 -19.66 10.48 8.98
CA ARG A 7 -20.61 11.56 8.84
C ARG A 7 -21.70 11.45 9.90
N VAL A 8 -21.87 12.50 10.69
CA VAL A 8 -22.95 12.59 11.70
C VAL A 8 -24.06 13.52 11.17
N PRO A 9 -25.21 12.97 10.72
CA PRO A 9 -26.31 13.76 10.22
C PRO A 9 -27.11 14.40 11.37
N LYS A 10 -27.50 15.66 11.20
CA LYS A 10 -28.43 16.33 12.11
C LYS A 10 -29.85 15.76 12.00
N TYR A 11 -30.23 15.39 10.78
CA TYR A 11 -31.53 14.78 10.47
C TYR A 11 -31.33 13.47 9.71
N PRO A 12 -31.14 12.34 10.39
CA PRO A 12 -30.87 11.04 9.76
C PRO A 12 -31.99 10.64 8.79
N GLY A 13 -31.63 10.23 7.59
CA GLY A 13 -32.57 9.74 6.57
C GLY A 13 -33.41 10.82 5.86
N ARG A 14 -33.17 12.10 6.13
CA ARG A 14 -33.88 13.18 5.43
C ARG A 14 -33.42 13.29 3.99
N VAL A 15 -34.39 13.24 3.06
CA VAL A 15 -34.14 13.39 1.62
C VAL A 15 -35.13 14.38 1.00
N LYS A 16 -34.74 14.99 -0.11
CA LYS A 16 -35.58 15.81 -0.97
C LYS A 16 -35.74 15.11 -2.32
N LEU A 17 -36.96 15.01 -2.80
CA LEU A 17 -37.27 14.57 -4.15
C LEU A 17 -37.30 15.77 -5.09
N VAL A 18 -36.53 15.74 -6.16
CA VAL A 18 -36.46 16.77 -7.19
C VAL A 18 -36.90 16.18 -8.52
N PRO A 19 -37.93 16.71 -9.18
CA PRO A 19 -38.38 16.21 -10.49
C PRO A 19 -37.23 16.25 -11.51
N VAL A 20 -37.08 15.19 -12.27
CA VAL A 20 -36.10 15.15 -13.39
C VAL A 20 -36.71 15.84 -14.62
N PRO A 21 -36.08 16.89 -15.17
CA PRO A 21 -36.63 17.59 -16.32
C PRO A 21 -36.83 16.64 -17.53
N GLY A 22 -38.02 16.70 -18.13
CA GLY A 22 -38.35 15.91 -19.30
C GLY A 22 -38.69 14.43 -19.07
N GLN A 23 -38.76 14.00 -17.80
CA GLN A 23 -39.18 12.63 -17.44
C GLN A 23 -40.37 12.68 -16.50
N ALA A 24 -41.52 12.21 -16.98
CA ALA A 24 -42.73 12.15 -16.16
C ALA A 24 -42.53 11.14 -15.01
N ASP A 25 -43.04 11.48 -13.82
CA ASP A 25 -43.02 10.64 -12.63
C ASP A 25 -41.61 10.14 -12.19
N THR A 26 -40.55 10.84 -12.63
CA THR A 26 -39.17 10.54 -12.27
C THR A 26 -38.60 11.63 -11.38
N TYR A 27 -37.99 11.24 -10.26
CA TYR A 27 -37.43 12.13 -9.26
C TYR A 27 -36.02 11.73 -8.87
N ASP A 28 -35.13 12.70 -8.76
CA ASP A 28 -33.84 12.53 -8.09
C ASP A 28 -34.03 12.63 -6.58
N MET A 29 -33.41 11.72 -5.87
CA MET A 29 -33.40 11.71 -4.41
C MET A 29 -32.13 12.37 -3.88
N ILE A 30 -32.25 13.56 -3.37
CA ILE A 30 -31.14 14.34 -2.84
C ILE A 30 -31.13 14.25 -1.31
N ARG A 31 -29.98 13.92 -0.77
CA ARG A 31 -29.77 13.90 0.68
C ARG A 31 -29.73 15.34 1.23
N VAL A 32 -30.53 15.61 2.24
CA VAL A 32 -30.66 16.95 2.89
C VAL A 32 -30.59 16.81 4.42
N ASP A 33 -29.72 15.98 4.88
CA ASP A 33 -29.59 15.63 6.30
C ASP A 33 -28.76 16.61 7.15
N GLU A 34 -28.28 17.72 6.57
CA GLU A 34 -27.52 18.78 7.25
C GLU A 34 -26.51 18.18 8.26
N PRO A 35 -25.34 17.75 7.83
CA PRO A 35 -24.41 17.07 8.73
C PRO A 35 -23.89 18.02 9.83
N ILE A 36 -23.86 17.54 11.06
CA ILE A 36 -23.15 18.19 12.17
C ILE A 36 -21.64 18.01 12.01
N VAL A 37 -21.25 16.83 11.50
CA VAL A 37 -19.89 16.50 11.14
C VAL A 37 -19.90 15.98 9.71
N GLU A 38 -19.15 16.62 8.82
CA GLU A 38 -18.91 16.10 7.48
C GLU A 38 -17.99 14.88 7.59
N GLY A 39 -18.44 13.78 6.98
CA GLY A 39 -17.60 12.58 6.87
C GLY A 39 -16.42 12.79 5.91
N THR A 40 -15.41 12.00 6.06
CA THR A 40 -14.28 11.98 5.12
C THR A 40 -14.76 11.46 3.76
N PRO A 41 -14.57 12.24 2.67
CA PRO A 41 -14.99 11.79 1.34
C PRO A 41 -14.16 10.58 0.91
N ILE A 42 -14.83 9.51 0.50
CA ILE A 42 -14.16 8.35 -0.10
C ILE A 42 -13.89 8.66 -1.58
N ASN A 43 -12.68 9.07 -1.87
CA ASN A 43 -12.23 9.41 -3.23
C ASN A 43 -10.78 8.96 -3.44
N LYS A 44 -10.28 9.14 -4.69
CA LYS A 44 -8.90 8.76 -5.03
C LYS A 44 -7.86 9.40 -4.10
N ALA A 45 -8.04 10.67 -3.73
CA ALA A 45 -7.10 11.37 -2.86
C ALA A 45 -7.03 10.76 -1.46
N LEU A 46 -8.15 10.27 -0.92
CA LEU A 46 -8.16 9.54 0.34
C LEU A 46 -7.36 8.23 0.21
N PHE A 47 -7.59 7.43 -0.85
CA PHE A 47 -6.84 6.19 -1.06
C PHE A 47 -5.35 6.45 -1.26
N ASP A 48 -4.99 7.42 -2.08
CA ASP A 48 -3.59 7.81 -2.31
C ASP A 48 -2.89 8.28 -1.02
N SER A 49 -3.65 8.76 -0.04
CA SER A 49 -3.13 9.26 1.23
C SER A 49 -3.05 8.19 2.33
N ILE A 50 -3.78 7.08 2.18
CA ILE A 50 -3.76 5.97 3.14
C ILE A 50 -2.56 5.05 2.91
N LEU A 51 -2.18 4.84 1.66
CA LEU A 51 -1.11 3.93 1.29
C LEU A 51 -0.24 4.53 0.19
N THR A 52 1.02 4.77 0.51
CA THR A 52 2.04 5.07 -0.49
C THR A 52 2.74 3.77 -0.87
N VAL A 53 2.75 3.44 -2.15
CA VAL A 53 3.46 2.26 -2.65
C VAL A 53 4.76 2.70 -3.30
N ALA A 54 5.87 2.17 -2.81
CA ALA A 54 7.19 2.30 -3.42
C ALA A 54 7.57 0.98 -4.10
N GLU A 55 8.21 1.08 -5.25
CA GLU A 55 8.82 -0.05 -5.94
C GLU A 55 10.34 0.01 -5.72
N VAL A 56 10.91 -1.09 -5.26
CA VAL A 56 12.35 -1.23 -5.03
C VAL A 56 12.83 -2.53 -5.66
N VAL A 57 14.13 -2.63 -5.92
CA VAL A 57 14.74 -3.86 -6.44
C VAL A 57 15.83 -4.32 -5.48
N LEU A 58 15.70 -5.57 -5.00
CA LEU A 58 16.75 -6.25 -4.29
C LEU A 58 17.72 -6.83 -5.32
N LEU A 59 18.91 -6.23 -5.42
CA LEU A 59 19.90 -6.62 -6.41
C LEU A 59 20.61 -7.91 -5.98
N VAL A 60 20.90 -8.79 -6.92
CA VAL A 60 21.60 -10.07 -6.66
C VAL A 60 22.99 -9.87 -6.04
N ASP A 61 23.67 -8.81 -6.40
CA ASP A 61 25.01 -8.42 -5.90
C ASP A 61 24.99 -7.40 -4.76
N GLY A 62 23.81 -7.02 -4.29
CA GLY A 62 23.62 -6.04 -3.21
C GLY A 62 23.63 -6.63 -1.80
N TRP A 63 23.82 -7.95 -1.65
CA TRP A 63 23.74 -8.63 -0.36
C TRP A 63 25.10 -8.66 0.33
N GLU A 64 25.16 -8.16 1.55
CA GLU A 64 26.36 -8.17 2.40
C GLU A 64 26.20 -9.19 3.53
N PHE A 65 27.25 -9.99 3.78
CA PHE A 65 27.24 -10.96 4.85
C PHE A 65 27.49 -10.31 6.20
N GLY A 66 26.53 -10.44 7.11
CA GLY A 66 26.59 -9.86 8.45
C GLY A 66 27.23 -10.76 9.50
N ALA A 67 27.57 -10.17 10.65
CA ALA A 67 28.16 -10.89 11.79
C ALA A 67 27.18 -11.87 12.45
N ASP A 68 25.89 -11.73 12.20
CA ASP A 68 24.80 -12.59 12.69
C ASP A 68 24.60 -13.86 11.82
N GLY A 69 25.42 -14.05 10.80
CA GLY A 69 25.36 -15.21 9.90
C GLY A 69 24.30 -15.10 8.80
N ARG A 70 23.71 -13.92 8.62
CA ARG A 70 22.75 -13.63 7.55
C ARG A 70 23.35 -12.68 6.52
N PHE A 71 22.82 -12.72 5.32
CA PHE A 71 23.02 -11.67 4.32
C PHE A 71 21.98 -10.58 4.52
N ALA A 72 22.38 -9.32 4.39
CA ALA A 72 21.50 -8.15 4.50
C ALA A 72 21.62 -7.28 3.25
N GLN A 73 20.50 -6.70 2.83
CA GLN A 73 20.46 -5.67 1.80
C GLN A 73 19.55 -4.53 2.24
N THR A 74 20.10 -3.33 2.30
CA THR A 74 19.35 -2.12 2.64
C THR A 74 18.98 -1.38 1.36
N VAL A 75 17.71 -1.07 1.21
CA VAL A 75 17.16 -0.29 0.08
C VAL A 75 16.53 1.00 0.56
N ALA A 76 16.61 2.05 -0.25
CA ALA A 76 15.92 3.31 0.02
C ALA A 76 14.43 3.17 -0.29
N VAL A 77 13.58 3.50 0.68
CA VAL A 77 12.13 3.49 0.54
C VAL A 77 11.57 4.82 1.04
N PRO A 78 11.32 5.78 0.16
CA PRO A 78 10.78 7.08 0.55
C PRO A 78 9.48 6.95 1.34
N GLY A 79 9.36 7.66 2.45
CA GLY A 79 8.19 7.64 3.31
C GLY A 79 8.24 6.64 4.47
N VAL A 80 9.13 5.64 4.44
CA VAL A 80 9.37 4.78 5.60
C VAL A 80 10.07 5.57 6.70
N LYS A 81 9.64 5.39 7.94
CA LYS A 81 10.30 5.88 9.15
C LYS A 81 10.44 4.73 10.11
N ALA A 82 11.39 4.81 11.04
CA ALA A 82 11.64 3.76 12.01
C ALA A 82 10.40 3.39 12.85
N ASP A 83 9.47 4.33 13.03
CA ASP A 83 8.22 4.19 13.79
C ASP A 83 6.94 4.07 12.93
N THR A 84 7.07 4.09 11.60
CA THR A 84 5.92 3.96 10.67
C THR A 84 5.64 2.49 10.40
N ALA A 85 4.36 2.11 10.42
CA ALA A 85 3.98 0.75 10.04
C ALA A 85 4.18 0.54 8.53
N VAL A 86 5.10 -0.33 8.15
CA VAL A 86 5.11 -0.93 6.80
C VAL A 86 3.99 -1.94 6.74
N VAL A 87 3.02 -1.69 5.87
CA VAL A 87 1.77 -2.45 5.82
C VAL A 87 1.88 -3.64 4.88
N ILE A 88 2.62 -3.49 3.79
CA ILE A 88 2.77 -4.50 2.75
C ILE A 88 4.21 -4.54 2.28
N VAL A 89 4.78 -5.75 2.24
CA VAL A 89 6.00 -6.05 1.52
C VAL A 89 5.74 -7.31 0.71
N ASP A 90 5.77 -7.21 -0.60
CA ASP A 90 5.52 -8.35 -1.49
C ASP A 90 6.32 -8.25 -2.78
N CYS A 91 6.46 -9.37 -3.46
CA CYS A 91 7.15 -9.46 -4.73
C CYS A 91 6.35 -8.78 -5.85
N ASN A 92 7.01 -7.89 -6.60
CA ASN A 92 6.42 -7.25 -7.77
C ASN A 92 6.69 -8.06 -9.03
N ILE A 93 5.74 -8.89 -9.43
CA ILE A 93 5.87 -9.68 -10.67
C ILE A 93 5.23 -8.89 -11.82
N ASN A 94 6.05 -8.21 -12.61
CA ASN A 94 5.61 -7.43 -13.76
C ASN A 94 6.10 -7.99 -15.11
N THR A 95 6.27 -9.29 -15.21
CA THR A 95 6.67 -9.97 -16.46
C THR A 95 5.62 -10.98 -16.90
N ASP A 96 5.38 -11.05 -18.22
CA ASP A 96 4.51 -12.04 -18.85
C ASP A 96 5.26 -13.36 -19.18
N ASP A 97 6.58 -13.36 -19.07
CA ASP A 97 7.41 -14.55 -19.25
C ASP A 97 7.24 -15.49 -18.03
N ALA A 98 6.78 -16.71 -18.29
CA ALA A 98 6.48 -17.67 -17.24
C ALA A 98 7.74 -18.17 -16.52
N ASP A 99 8.85 -18.32 -17.23
CA ASP A 99 10.11 -18.80 -16.64
C ASP A 99 10.73 -17.71 -15.78
N ALA A 100 10.78 -16.48 -16.26
CA ALA A 100 11.24 -15.32 -15.49
C ALA A 100 10.37 -15.07 -14.25
N ARG A 101 9.05 -15.27 -14.35
CA ARG A 101 8.13 -15.19 -13.22
C ARG A 101 8.46 -16.23 -12.14
N ASN A 102 8.68 -17.48 -12.53
CA ASN A 102 9.02 -18.54 -11.60
C ASN A 102 10.38 -18.30 -10.94
N GLU A 103 11.38 -17.82 -11.69
CA GLU A 103 12.70 -17.47 -11.13
C GLU A 103 12.60 -16.38 -10.07
N ILE A 104 11.78 -15.34 -10.31
CA ILE A 104 11.54 -14.24 -9.34
C ILE A 104 10.82 -14.78 -8.10
N LEU A 105 9.78 -15.62 -8.27
CA LEU A 105 9.05 -16.22 -7.14
C LEU A 105 9.94 -17.12 -6.29
N ASP A 106 10.75 -17.96 -6.93
CA ASP A 106 11.71 -18.82 -6.23
C ASP A 106 12.77 -17.98 -5.49
N ALA A 107 13.25 -16.91 -6.11
CA ALA A 107 14.17 -15.97 -5.48
C ALA A 107 13.54 -15.22 -4.30
N TRP A 108 12.27 -14.82 -4.41
CA TRP A 108 11.54 -14.16 -3.32
C TRP A 108 11.38 -15.04 -2.08
N ALA A 109 11.30 -16.36 -2.24
CA ALA A 109 11.23 -17.28 -1.11
C ALA A 109 12.44 -17.22 -0.16
N TYR A 110 13.57 -16.64 -0.59
CA TYR A 110 14.76 -16.50 0.26
C TYR A 110 14.60 -15.43 1.35
N PRO A 111 14.19 -14.17 1.03
CA PRO A 111 13.96 -13.14 2.04
C PRO A 111 12.56 -13.17 2.65
N ALA A 112 11.53 -13.71 1.99
CA ALA A 112 10.13 -13.58 2.35
C ALA A 112 9.73 -14.10 3.74
N GLY A 113 10.50 -15.05 4.29
CA GLY A 113 10.25 -15.58 5.64
C GLY A 113 11.04 -14.89 6.75
N ASN A 114 11.82 -13.87 6.45
CA ASN A 114 12.67 -13.17 7.40
C ASN A 114 12.06 -11.82 7.79
N GLU A 115 12.48 -11.34 8.98
CA GLU A 115 12.15 -9.99 9.41
C GLU A 115 12.86 -8.95 8.54
N ALA A 116 12.23 -7.80 8.34
CA ALA A 116 12.83 -6.64 7.72
C ALA A 116 12.94 -5.51 8.75
N ASP A 117 14.10 -4.88 8.84
CA ASP A 117 14.33 -3.76 9.73
C ASP A 117 14.02 -2.44 9.03
N GLN A 118 13.32 -1.55 9.74
CA GLN A 118 12.94 -0.23 9.26
C GLN A 118 13.88 0.84 9.81
N GLY A 119 14.38 1.68 8.91
CA GLY A 119 15.07 2.90 9.26
C GLY A 119 14.38 4.13 8.65
N ASP A 120 14.90 5.32 8.91
CA ASP A 120 14.39 6.54 8.28
C ASP A 120 14.73 6.55 6.77
N GLY A 121 13.70 6.38 5.95
CA GLY A 121 13.83 6.31 4.49
C GLY A 121 14.44 5.02 3.96
N THR A 122 14.56 3.97 4.77
CA THR A 122 15.21 2.72 4.38
C THR A 122 14.50 1.48 4.92
N LEU A 123 14.67 0.36 4.21
CA LEU A 123 14.23 -0.96 4.64
C LEU A 123 15.38 -1.95 4.41
N THR A 124 15.71 -2.73 5.43
CA THR A 124 16.77 -3.74 5.38
C THR A 124 16.16 -5.13 5.35
N PHE A 125 16.43 -5.87 4.30
CA PHE A 125 16.00 -7.26 4.13
C PHE A 125 17.11 -8.21 4.55
N TYR A 126 16.73 -9.35 5.10
CA TYR A 126 17.65 -10.40 5.55
C TYR A 126 17.36 -11.72 4.86
N THR A 127 18.41 -12.50 4.64
CA THR A 127 18.32 -13.87 4.09
C THR A 127 19.51 -14.71 4.53
N TYR A 128 19.34 -16.04 4.58
CA TYR A 128 20.43 -16.98 4.86
C TYR A 128 21.22 -17.41 3.61
N LYS A 129 20.68 -17.10 2.44
CA LYS A 129 21.31 -17.44 1.16
C LYS A 129 20.99 -16.35 0.14
N VAL A 130 22.00 -15.91 -0.61
CA VAL A 130 21.82 -14.90 -1.65
C VAL A 130 20.88 -15.43 -2.73
N PRO A 131 19.81 -14.67 -3.07
CA PRO A 131 18.91 -15.02 -4.17
C PRO A 131 19.66 -15.08 -5.51
N PRO A 132 19.28 -16.01 -6.41
CA PRO A 132 20.00 -16.18 -7.69
C PRO A 132 19.71 -15.09 -8.73
N VAL A 133 18.62 -14.34 -8.57
CA VAL A 133 18.22 -13.23 -9.45
C VAL A 133 17.80 -12.02 -8.61
N SER A 134 17.82 -10.84 -9.22
CA SER A 134 17.31 -9.63 -8.59
C SER A 134 15.78 -9.71 -8.44
N ILE A 135 15.26 -9.19 -7.32
CA ILE A 135 13.86 -9.33 -6.95
C ILE A 135 13.21 -7.93 -6.92
N PRO A 136 12.25 -7.64 -7.81
CA PRO A 136 11.43 -6.45 -7.68
C PRO A 136 10.44 -6.62 -6.52
N VAL A 137 10.28 -5.60 -5.69
CA VAL A 137 9.47 -5.64 -4.47
C VAL A 137 8.57 -4.41 -4.39
N PHE A 138 7.32 -4.61 -4.00
CA PHE A 138 6.42 -3.55 -3.54
C PHE A 138 6.56 -3.33 -2.05
N VAL A 139 6.64 -2.08 -1.63
CA VAL A 139 6.58 -1.68 -0.23
C VAL A 139 5.45 -0.68 -0.05
N GLY A 140 4.43 -1.07 0.69
CA GLY A 140 3.31 -0.20 1.09
C GLY A 140 3.58 0.44 2.44
N VAL A 141 3.48 1.77 2.50
CA VAL A 141 3.70 2.59 3.70
C VAL A 141 2.40 3.33 4.03
N ALA A 142 1.93 3.20 5.25
CA ALA A 142 0.73 3.88 5.74
C ALA A 142 1.06 5.10 6.59
#